data_5c75d9f208984bab7b8d367020f0bab1
#
_entry.id   5c75d9f208984bab7b8d367020f0bab1
#
_cell.length_a   1.000
_cell.length_b   1.000
_cell.length_c   1.000
_cell.angle_alpha   90.00
_cell.angle_beta   90.00
_cell.angle_gamma   90.00
#
_symmetry.space_group_name_H-M   'P 1'
#
loop_
_entity.id
_entity.type
_entity.pdbx_description
1 polymer ?
#
loop_
_entity_poly.entity_id
_entity_poly.type
_entity_poly.pdbx_seq_one_letter_code
_entity_poly.pdbx_strand_id
1 'polypeptide(L)'
;MKIASVLENQKIEKRIAITPETAKKYISLGLEVSLCENYGSHLGIKDEEYKELGVLILKDEKEIITNTDIIAQLALYDDDKSSMLRENQTFIGVLNSYENKDKINNLVKKNIHTFSLELLPRITRAQSMDILSSQANLAGYKAVVESFANFEKAIPMMMTAAGTVPAAKVLVVGAGVAGLQAIATAKRMGAIVFATDVRIASKEQVESLG
;
A
#
# COMPACT_ATOMS: atom_id res chain seq x y z
N MET A 1 -1.80 -21.96 13.54
CA MET A 1 -2.33 -20.58 13.64
C MET A 1 -2.84 -20.17 12.27
N LYS A 2 -4.01 -19.56 12.21
CA LYS A 2 -4.69 -19.20 10.96
C LYS A 2 -4.64 -17.70 10.73
N ILE A 3 -4.26 -17.29 9.51
CA ILE A 3 -4.28 -15.90 9.05
C ILE A 3 -5.22 -15.78 7.87
N ALA A 4 -6.01 -14.73 7.84
CA ALA A 4 -6.93 -14.48 6.74
C ALA A 4 -7.06 -13.02 6.36
N SER A 5 -7.60 -12.80 5.17
CA SER A 5 -8.04 -11.51 4.66
C SER A 5 -9.31 -11.69 3.83
N VAL A 6 -10.16 -10.70 3.85
CA VAL A 6 -11.36 -10.64 3.00
C VAL A 6 -11.29 -9.43 2.06
N LEU A 7 -12.21 -9.35 1.11
CA LEU A 7 -12.23 -8.23 0.16
C LEU A 7 -12.37 -6.89 0.87
N GLU A 8 -11.51 -5.96 0.47
CA GLU A 8 -11.64 -4.55 0.81
C GLU A 8 -12.84 -3.92 0.09
N ASN A 9 -13.29 -2.78 0.57
CA ASN A 9 -14.23 -1.98 -0.20
C ASN A 9 -13.51 -1.38 -1.44
N GLN A 10 -13.64 -2.02 -2.59
CA GLN A 10 -12.93 -1.67 -3.82
C GLN A 10 -13.23 -0.26 -4.36
N LYS A 11 -14.27 0.41 -3.86
CA LYS A 11 -14.54 1.82 -4.19
C LYS A 11 -13.54 2.76 -3.52
N ILE A 12 -12.97 2.34 -2.39
CA ILE A 12 -12.08 3.16 -1.56
C ILE A 12 -10.65 2.60 -1.60
N GLU A 13 -10.49 1.27 -1.49
CA GLU A 13 -9.22 0.59 -1.40
C GLU A 13 -9.13 -0.52 -2.46
N LYS A 14 -8.22 -0.35 -3.40
CA LYS A 14 -8.00 -1.32 -4.49
C LYS A 14 -6.82 -2.26 -4.25
N ARG A 15 -6.03 -2.00 -3.22
CA ARG A 15 -4.93 -2.88 -2.84
C ARG A 15 -5.46 -4.09 -2.07
N ILE A 16 -4.64 -5.12 -1.93
CA ILE A 16 -4.90 -6.33 -1.15
C ILE A 16 -3.82 -6.48 -0.08
N ALA A 17 -4.18 -7.02 1.08
CA ALA A 17 -3.23 -7.21 2.18
C ALA A 17 -2.32 -8.43 1.94
N ILE A 18 -2.82 -9.48 1.31
CA ILE A 18 -2.10 -10.74 1.11
C ILE A 18 -1.95 -11.01 -0.40
N THR A 19 -0.76 -10.74 -0.95
CA THR A 19 -0.40 -11.14 -2.32
C THR A 19 0.00 -12.62 -2.36
N PRO A 20 0.06 -13.28 -3.54
CA PRO A 20 0.57 -14.65 -3.65
C PRO A 20 1.95 -14.82 -3.03
N GLU A 21 2.86 -13.86 -3.24
CA GLU A 21 4.19 -13.87 -2.62
C GLU A 21 4.12 -13.81 -1.09
N THR A 22 3.24 -12.96 -0.55
CA THR A 22 3.03 -12.84 0.91
C THR A 22 2.41 -14.11 1.47
N ALA A 23 1.41 -14.70 0.78
CA ALA A 23 0.79 -15.97 1.16
C ALA A 23 1.84 -17.08 1.25
N LYS A 24 2.72 -17.19 0.26
CA LYS A 24 3.82 -18.16 0.25
C LYS A 24 4.73 -17.99 1.48
N LYS A 25 5.05 -16.74 1.86
CA LYS A 25 5.87 -16.46 3.06
C LYS A 25 5.13 -16.91 4.34
N TYR A 26 3.84 -16.62 4.47
CA TYR A 26 3.06 -17.04 5.64
C TYR A 26 2.98 -18.56 5.77
N ILE A 27 2.75 -19.26 4.66
CA ILE A 27 2.73 -20.73 4.64
C ILE A 27 4.10 -21.30 5.04
N SER A 28 5.20 -20.70 4.55
CA SER A 28 6.55 -21.14 4.94
C SER A 28 6.86 -20.93 6.42
N LEU A 29 6.16 -20.02 7.09
CA LEU A 29 6.21 -19.80 8.54
C LEU A 29 5.27 -20.76 9.32
N GLY A 30 4.57 -21.68 8.65
CA GLY A 30 3.67 -22.64 9.27
C GLY A 30 2.27 -22.08 9.56
N LEU A 31 1.88 -20.95 8.93
CA LEU A 31 0.54 -20.41 9.04
C LEU A 31 -0.38 -21.03 7.99
N GLU A 32 -1.63 -21.28 8.36
CA GLU A 32 -2.72 -21.62 7.44
C GLU A 32 -3.30 -20.30 6.93
N VAL A 33 -3.34 -20.12 5.60
CA VAL A 33 -3.84 -18.88 4.95
C VAL A 33 -5.21 -19.12 4.35
N SER A 34 -6.17 -18.26 4.67
CA SER A 34 -7.53 -18.30 4.10
C SER A 34 -7.89 -16.95 3.47
N LEU A 35 -8.47 -16.98 2.28
CA LEU A 35 -8.93 -15.80 1.55
C LEU A 35 -10.35 -16.03 1.01
N CYS A 36 -11.08 -14.95 0.75
CA CYS A 36 -12.37 -15.06 0.07
C CYS A 36 -12.21 -15.30 -1.45
N GLU A 37 -13.23 -15.85 -2.08
CA GLU A 37 -13.27 -16.00 -3.53
C GLU A 37 -13.09 -14.63 -4.23
N ASN A 38 -12.38 -14.65 -5.37
CA ASN A 38 -12.08 -13.46 -6.17
C ASN A 38 -11.28 -12.38 -5.45
N TYR A 39 -10.55 -12.74 -4.40
CA TYR A 39 -9.80 -11.80 -3.55
C TYR A 39 -8.86 -10.89 -4.34
N GLY A 40 -8.13 -11.42 -5.32
CA GLY A 40 -7.19 -10.67 -6.15
C GLY A 40 -7.67 -10.37 -7.58
N SER A 41 -8.89 -10.76 -7.94
CA SER A 41 -9.36 -10.77 -9.33
C SER A 41 -9.33 -9.41 -10.01
N HIS A 42 -9.63 -8.33 -9.29
CA HIS A 42 -9.57 -6.96 -9.82
C HIS A 42 -8.14 -6.46 -10.10
N LEU A 43 -7.13 -7.17 -9.61
CA LEU A 43 -5.70 -6.94 -9.91
C LEU A 43 -5.13 -7.95 -10.92
N GLY A 44 -6.00 -8.82 -11.49
CA GLY A 44 -5.59 -9.85 -12.44
C GLY A 44 -5.04 -11.12 -11.79
N ILE A 45 -5.10 -11.24 -10.45
CA ILE A 45 -4.64 -12.42 -9.71
C ILE A 45 -5.81 -13.38 -9.55
N LYS A 46 -5.65 -14.61 -10.00
CA LYS A 46 -6.69 -15.63 -9.97
C LYS A 46 -6.66 -16.43 -8.66
N ASP A 47 -7.80 -16.96 -8.26
CA ASP A 47 -7.92 -17.82 -7.07
C ASP A 47 -7.06 -19.09 -7.20
N GLU A 48 -6.86 -19.59 -8.44
CA GLU A 48 -6.02 -20.75 -8.73
C GLU A 48 -4.57 -20.52 -8.29
N GLU A 49 -4.03 -19.32 -8.50
CA GLU A 49 -2.66 -18.97 -8.08
C GLU A 49 -2.48 -19.09 -6.56
N TYR A 50 -3.50 -18.73 -5.81
CA TYR A 50 -3.50 -18.91 -4.36
C TYR A 50 -3.67 -20.37 -3.94
N LYS A 51 -4.57 -21.12 -4.61
CA LYS A 51 -4.82 -22.54 -4.33
C LYS A 51 -3.58 -23.40 -4.59
N GLU A 52 -2.81 -23.10 -5.64
CA GLU A 52 -1.55 -23.78 -5.95
C GLU A 52 -0.49 -23.60 -4.86
N LEU A 53 -0.56 -22.50 -4.10
CA LEU A 53 0.30 -22.24 -2.95
C LEU A 53 -0.20 -22.92 -1.66
N GLY A 54 -1.40 -23.51 -1.66
CA GLY A 54 -2.00 -24.11 -0.48
C GLY A 54 -2.89 -23.17 0.33
N VAL A 55 -3.31 -22.03 -0.24
CA VAL A 55 -4.26 -21.11 0.39
C VAL A 55 -5.68 -21.66 0.29
N LEU A 56 -6.43 -21.60 1.38
CA LEU A 56 -7.84 -21.98 1.41
C LEU A 56 -8.69 -20.82 0.88
N ILE A 57 -9.43 -21.06 -0.20
CA ILE A 57 -10.36 -20.10 -0.78
C ILE A 57 -11.79 -20.46 -0.37
N LEU A 58 -12.47 -19.53 0.29
CA LEU A 58 -13.82 -19.73 0.83
C LEU A 58 -14.78 -18.66 0.30
N LYS A 59 -16.08 -19.01 0.20
CA LYS A 59 -17.13 -18.11 -0.27
C LYS A 59 -17.67 -17.19 0.84
N ASP A 60 -17.80 -17.75 2.02
CA ASP A 60 -18.43 -17.06 3.15
C ASP A 60 -17.39 -16.27 3.94
N GLU A 61 -17.42 -14.93 3.80
CA GLU A 61 -16.55 -14.03 4.56
C GLU A 61 -16.75 -14.19 6.08
N LYS A 62 -17.97 -14.50 6.53
CA LYS A 62 -18.24 -14.71 7.94
C LYS A 62 -17.49 -15.94 8.46
N GLU A 63 -17.49 -17.02 7.69
CA GLU A 63 -16.73 -18.23 8.02
C GLU A 63 -15.24 -17.91 8.11
N ILE A 64 -14.70 -17.14 7.16
CA ILE A 64 -13.30 -16.72 7.16
C ILE A 64 -12.97 -15.92 8.43
N ILE A 65 -13.76 -14.89 8.71
CA ILE A 65 -13.52 -13.97 9.84
C ILE A 65 -13.63 -14.72 11.17
N THR A 66 -14.63 -15.57 11.32
CA THR A 66 -14.87 -16.25 12.60
C THR A 66 -13.89 -17.39 12.88
N ASN A 67 -13.33 -18.05 11.87
CA ASN A 67 -12.45 -19.21 12.03
C ASN A 67 -10.95 -18.91 11.98
N THR A 68 -10.59 -17.65 12.02
CA THR A 68 -9.20 -17.15 11.90
C THR A 68 -8.67 -16.62 13.23
N ASP A 69 -7.37 -16.75 13.47
CA ASP A 69 -6.69 -16.19 14.63
C ASP A 69 -6.19 -14.76 14.36
N ILE A 70 -5.72 -14.53 13.14
CA ILE A 70 -5.13 -13.25 12.69
C ILE A 70 -5.87 -12.77 11.45
N ILE A 71 -6.42 -11.56 11.51
CA ILE A 71 -6.95 -10.84 10.36
C ILE A 71 -5.88 -9.87 9.88
N ALA A 72 -5.43 -10.01 8.63
CA ALA A 72 -4.55 -9.05 7.97
C ALA A 72 -5.37 -8.28 6.94
N GLN A 73 -5.60 -6.99 7.18
CA GLN A 73 -6.47 -6.16 6.36
C GLN A 73 -5.84 -4.78 6.14
N LEU A 74 -6.11 -4.12 5.02
CA LEU A 74 -5.58 -2.78 4.79
C LEU A 74 -6.38 -1.72 5.54
N ALA A 75 -7.70 -1.81 5.50
CA ALA A 75 -8.58 -0.88 6.20
C ALA A 75 -9.28 -1.54 7.40
N LEU A 76 -9.67 -0.70 8.36
CA LEU A 76 -10.51 -1.15 9.46
C LEU A 76 -11.89 -1.56 8.91
N TYR A 77 -12.42 -2.68 9.41
CA TYR A 77 -13.74 -3.16 9.04
C TYR A 77 -14.84 -2.14 9.36
N ASP A 78 -15.92 -2.16 8.55
CA ASP A 78 -17.19 -1.54 8.91
C ASP A 78 -17.83 -2.24 10.13
N ASP A 79 -18.94 -1.71 10.61
CA ASP A 79 -19.59 -2.22 11.81
C ASP A 79 -20.12 -3.65 11.62
N ASP A 80 -20.57 -4.01 10.42
CA ASP A 80 -21.10 -5.32 10.09
C ASP A 80 -20.01 -6.38 10.19
N LYS A 81 -18.87 -6.18 9.49
CA LYS A 81 -17.73 -7.10 9.55
C LYS A 81 -17.06 -7.11 10.94
N SER A 82 -16.98 -5.94 11.60
CA SER A 82 -16.46 -5.84 12.97
C SER A 82 -17.29 -6.62 13.97
N SER A 83 -18.61 -6.77 13.74
CA SER A 83 -19.50 -7.57 14.60
C SER A 83 -19.15 -9.06 14.59
N MET A 84 -18.60 -9.56 13.48
CA MET A 84 -18.23 -10.98 13.28
C MET A 84 -16.93 -11.38 13.97
N LEU A 85 -16.13 -10.41 14.40
CA LEU A 85 -14.85 -10.65 15.06
C LEU A 85 -15.09 -11.32 16.43
N ARG A 86 -14.28 -12.35 16.73
CA ARG A 86 -14.30 -13.08 17.99
C ARG A 86 -13.34 -12.46 19.01
N GLU A 87 -13.60 -12.72 20.25
CA GLU A 87 -12.68 -12.42 21.35
C GLU A 87 -11.30 -13.06 21.13
N ASN A 88 -10.25 -12.35 21.53
CA ASN A 88 -8.84 -12.76 21.43
C ASN A 88 -8.28 -12.96 20.01
N GLN A 89 -8.98 -12.49 18.98
CA GLN A 89 -8.40 -12.41 17.65
C GLN A 89 -7.40 -11.25 17.55
N THR A 90 -6.49 -11.36 16.62
CA THR A 90 -5.54 -10.28 16.26
C THR A 90 -5.97 -9.64 14.96
N PHE A 91 -6.07 -8.31 14.95
CA PHE A 91 -6.35 -7.50 13.76
C PHE A 91 -5.15 -6.64 13.42
N ILE A 92 -4.59 -6.81 12.23
CA ILE A 92 -3.40 -6.09 11.75
C ILE A 92 -3.78 -5.30 10.50
N GLY A 93 -3.52 -3.99 10.49
CA GLY A 93 -3.85 -3.16 9.33
C GLY A 93 -3.49 -1.69 9.48
N VAL A 94 -3.97 -0.88 8.55
CA VAL A 94 -3.90 0.59 8.61
C VAL A 94 -5.22 1.08 9.20
N LEU A 95 -5.25 1.29 10.50
CA LEU A 95 -6.49 1.50 11.23
C LEU A 95 -6.94 2.97 11.26
N ASN A 96 -6.08 3.91 10.83
CA ASN A 96 -6.31 5.35 10.97
C ASN A 96 -6.76 5.71 12.39
N SER A 97 -5.95 5.30 13.35
CA SER A 97 -6.30 5.20 14.79
C SER A 97 -6.83 6.50 15.39
N TYR A 98 -6.34 7.65 14.91
CA TYR A 98 -6.79 8.97 15.39
C TYR A 98 -8.21 9.30 14.93
N GLU A 99 -8.62 8.85 13.75
CA GLU A 99 -9.94 9.12 13.17
C GLU A 99 -10.98 8.06 13.60
N ASN A 100 -10.53 6.84 13.87
CA ASN A 100 -11.39 5.70 14.16
C ASN A 100 -11.39 5.29 15.64
N LYS A 101 -11.21 6.23 16.58
CA LYS A 101 -11.13 5.94 18.01
C LYS A 101 -12.28 5.11 18.55
N ASP A 102 -13.51 5.44 18.17
CA ASP A 102 -14.70 4.73 18.65
C ASP A 102 -14.76 3.28 18.15
N LYS A 103 -14.43 3.06 16.89
CA LYS A 103 -14.36 1.70 16.32
C LYS A 103 -13.27 0.88 17.01
N ILE A 104 -12.09 1.46 17.24
CA ILE A 104 -11.00 0.79 17.95
C ILE A 104 -11.39 0.48 19.39
N ASN A 105 -12.04 1.40 20.09
CA ASN A 105 -12.56 1.16 21.45
C ASN A 105 -13.55 -0.01 21.47
N ASN A 106 -14.37 -0.17 20.44
CA ASN A 106 -15.27 -1.32 20.32
C ASN A 106 -14.51 -2.64 20.13
N LEU A 107 -13.40 -2.64 19.38
CA LEU A 107 -12.53 -3.82 19.28
C LEU A 107 -11.85 -4.14 20.62
N VAL A 108 -11.39 -3.13 21.34
CA VAL A 108 -10.80 -3.30 22.69
C VAL A 108 -11.81 -3.91 23.65
N LYS A 109 -13.08 -3.44 23.66
CA LYS A 109 -14.15 -4.01 24.50
C LYS A 109 -14.42 -5.49 24.20
N LYS A 110 -14.11 -5.94 22.98
CA LYS A 110 -14.20 -7.36 22.57
C LYS A 110 -12.91 -8.15 22.82
N ASN A 111 -11.92 -7.59 23.54
CA ASN A 111 -10.60 -8.18 23.75
C ASN A 111 -9.87 -8.55 22.45
N ILE A 112 -10.03 -7.75 21.39
CA ILE A 112 -9.34 -7.96 20.12
C ILE A 112 -7.98 -7.23 20.17
N HIS A 113 -6.90 -7.93 19.87
CA HIS A 113 -5.57 -7.35 19.77
C HIS A 113 -5.42 -6.59 18.45
N THR A 114 -5.17 -5.29 18.49
CA THR A 114 -5.06 -4.46 17.27
C THR A 114 -3.64 -3.97 17.06
N PHE A 115 -3.13 -4.14 15.84
CA PHE A 115 -1.84 -3.62 15.41
C PHE A 115 -2.04 -2.61 14.27
N SER A 116 -1.83 -1.34 14.58
CA SER A 116 -1.96 -0.22 13.65
C SER A 116 -0.61 0.05 12.99
N LEU A 117 -0.46 -0.36 11.73
CA LEU A 117 0.84 -0.35 11.05
C LEU A 117 1.36 1.07 10.80
N GLU A 118 0.48 2.05 10.68
CA GLU A 118 0.86 3.46 10.55
C GLU A 118 1.46 4.05 11.82
N LEU A 119 1.32 3.38 12.97
CA LEU A 119 1.90 3.79 14.26
C LEU A 119 3.23 3.10 14.57
N LEU A 120 3.73 2.25 13.67
CA LEU A 120 5.04 1.63 13.85
C LEU A 120 6.13 2.71 13.95
N PRO A 121 7.06 2.58 14.92
CA PRO A 121 8.11 3.59 15.11
C PRO A 121 9.05 3.61 13.90
N ARG A 122 9.43 4.82 13.45
CA ARG A 122 10.39 5.02 12.35
C ARG A 122 11.82 4.92 12.86
N ILE A 123 12.24 3.71 13.17
CA ILE A 123 13.60 3.35 13.61
C ILE A 123 14.21 2.34 12.65
N THR A 124 15.54 2.23 12.62
CA THR A 124 16.26 1.34 11.69
C THR A 124 15.76 -0.11 11.75
N ARG A 125 15.45 -0.64 12.92
CA ARG A 125 14.94 -2.03 13.08
C ARG A 125 13.55 -2.23 12.48
N ALA A 126 12.73 -1.20 12.42
CA ALA A 126 11.36 -1.25 11.89
C ALA A 126 11.27 -0.79 10.43
N GLN A 127 12.38 -0.41 9.81
CA GLN A 127 12.39 0.16 8.45
C GLN A 127 11.77 -0.77 7.40
N SER A 128 11.97 -2.07 7.54
CA SER A 128 11.35 -3.07 6.64
C SER A 128 9.83 -3.21 6.81
N MET A 129 9.29 -2.69 7.90
CA MET A 129 7.86 -2.68 8.23
C MET A 129 7.22 -1.29 8.02
N ASP A 130 7.97 -0.28 7.53
CA ASP A 130 7.48 1.08 7.31
C ASP A 130 6.59 1.13 6.08
N ILE A 131 5.30 0.87 6.29
CA ILE A 131 4.28 0.92 5.25
C ILE A 131 4.07 2.33 4.70
N LEU A 132 4.26 3.36 5.53
CA LEU A 132 4.05 4.75 5.11
C LEU A 132 5.10 5.15 4.08
N SER A 133 6.37 4.81 4.29
CA SER A 133 7.43 5.09 3.33
C SER A 133 7.28 4.27 2.04
N SER A 134 6.94 2.98 2.13
CA SER A 134 6.74 2.14 0.94
C SER A 134 5.59 2.65 0.07
N GLN A 135 4.48 3.05 0.67
CA GLN A 135 3.33 3.59 -0.05
C GLN A 135 3.58 5.02 -0.56
N ALA A 136 4.30 5.85 0.21
CA ALA A 136 4.71 7.19 -0.26
C ALA A 136 5.60 7.11 -1.50
N ASN A 137 6.47 6.11 -1.58
CA ASN A 137 7.28 5.86 -2.78
C ASN A 137 6.40 5.61 -4.02
N LEU A 138 5.44 4.70 -3.91
CA LEU A 138 4.48 4.41 -4.99
C LEU A 138 3.63 5.64 -5.35
N ALA A 139 3.22 6.42 -4.35
CA ALA A 139 2.47 7.66 -4.56
C ALA A 139 3.28 8.68 -5.36
N GLY A 140 4.57 8.85 -5.06
CA GLY A 140 5.46 9.74 -5.81
C GLY A 140 5.62 9.31 -7.27
N TYR A 141 5.79 8.00 -7.52
CA TYR A 141 5.80 7.45 -8.88
C TYR A 141 4.48 7.74 -9.61
N LYS A 142 3.34 7.39 -8.97
CA LYS A 142 2.02 7.56 -9.58
C LYS A 142 1.69 9.03 -9.87
N ALA A 143 2.06 9.93 -8.98
CA ALA A 143 1.86 11.37 -9.16
C ALA A 143 2.51 11.88 -10.46
N VAL A 144 3.74 11.43 -10.76
CA VAL A 144 4.43 11.81 -12.01
C VAL A 144 3.72 11.21 -13.22
N VAL A 145 3.35 9.91 -13.16
CA VAL A 145 2.66 9.25 -14.27
C VAL A 145 1.34 9.96 -14.59
N GLU A 146 0.54 10.28 -13.59
CA GLU A 146 -0.74 10.99 -13.77
C GLU A 146 -0.52 12.43 -14.28
N SER A 147 0.48 13.14 -13.74
CA SER A 147 0.81 14.48 -14.21
C SER A 147 1.19 14.46 -15.68
N PHE A 148 1.98 13.48 -16.11
CA PHE A 148 2.43 13.37 -17.49
C PHE A 148 1.31 12.89 -18.43
N ALA A 149 0.41 12.04 -17.95
CA ALA A 149 -0.79 11.64 -18.72
C ALA A 149 -1.72 12.81 -19.02
N ASN A 150 -1.76 13.81 -18.13
CA ASN A 150 -2.56 15.02 -18.29
C ASN A 150 -1.79 16.21 -18.92
N PHE A 151 -0.50 16.04 -19.22
CA PHE A 151 0.33 17.08 -19.82
C PHE A 151 0.32 16.99 -21.35
N GLU A 152 -0.23 17.99 -22.02
CA GLU A 152 -0.51 17.98 -23.46
C GLU A 152 0.74 18.16 -24.36
N LYS A 153 1.96 18.07 -23.80
CA LYS A 153 3.23 18.23 -24.53
C LYS A 153 4.13 17.01 -24.31
N ALA A 154 5.18 16.90 -25.13
CA ALA A 154 6.21 15.91 -24.95
C ALA A 154 6.96 16.09 -23.61
N ILE A 155 7.34 15.00 -22.98
CA ILE A 155 8.09 15.02 -21.73
C ILE A 155 9.59 15.15 -21.99
N PRO A 156 10.24 14.21 -22.72
CA PRO A 156 11.66 14.35 -23.04
C PRO A 156 11.90 15.38 -24.14
N MET A 157 13.12 15.89 -24.20
CA MET A 157 13.56 16.59 -25.38
C MET A 157 13.54 15.64 -26.59
N MET A 158 13.01 16.10 -27.71
CA MET A 158 13.00 15.33 -28.95
C MET A 158 13.54 16.21 -30.11
N MET A 159 14.32 15.58 -30.97
CA MET A 159 14.77 16.20 -32.23
C MET A 159 13.99 15.59 -33.40
N THR A 160 13.41 16.44 -34.22
CA THR A 160 12.68 16.05 -35.42
C THR A 160 13.28 16.76 -36.65
N ALA A 161 12.93 16.32 -37.84
CA ALA A 161 13.32 17.01 -39.06
C ALA A 161 12.77 18.47 -39.13
N ALA A 162 11.68 18.75 -38.42
CA ALA A 162 11.05 20.08 -38.32
C ALA A 162 11.61 20.95 -37.19
N GLY A 163 12.53 20.42 -36.36
CA GLY A 163 13.13 21.16 -35.25
C GLY A 163 13.16 20.41 -33.94
N THR A 164 13.53 21.10 -32.86
CA THR A 164 13.69 20.54 -31.51
C THR A 164 12.46 20.84 -30.66
N VAL A 165 11.92 19.81 -30.03
CA VAL A 165 10.91 19.93 -28.97
C VAL A 165 11.65 19.97 -27.63
N PRO A 166 11.52 21.06 -26.84
CA PRO A 166 12.21 21.15 -25.55
C PRO A 166 11.61 20.18 -24.52
N ALA A 167 12.43 19.73 -23.56
CA ALA A 167 11.98 18.90 -22.46
C ALA A 167 10.99 19.64 -21.55
N ALA A 168 10.06 18.91 -20.99
CA ALA A 168 9.12 19.41 -19.99
C ALA A 168 9.87 19.85 -18.72
N LYS A 169 9.40 20.92 -18.09
CA LYS A 169 9.91 21.39 -16.79
C LYS A 169 8.95 20.97 -15.70
N VAL A 170 9.48 20.32 -14.67
CA VAL A 170 8.71 19.78 -13.52
C VAL A 170 9.22 20.45 -12.24
N LEU A 171 8.31 20.95 -11.44
CA LEU A 171 8.62 21.43 -10.08
C LEU A 171 8.05 20.43 -9.06
N VAL A 172 8.90 19.92 -8.19
CA VAL A 172 8.52 19.07 -7.06
C VAL A 172 8.62 19.87 -5.77
N VAL A 173 7.50 20.01 -5.08
CA VAL A 173 7.41 20.69 -3.79
C VAL A 173 7.39 19.67 -2.68
N GLY A 174 8.47 19.60 -1.88
CA GLY A 174 8.72 18.62 -0.85
C GLY A 174 9.60 17.46 -1.34
N ALA A 175 10.76 17.28 -0.71
CA ALA A 175 11.73 16.23 -1.00
C ALA A 175 11.74 15.13 0.08
N GLY A 176 10.56 14.70 0.52
CA GLY A 176 10.37 13.48 1.31
C GLY A 176 10.40 12.23 0.42
N VAL A 177 10.05 11.06 0.95
CA VAL A 177 10.07 9.79 0.20
C VAL A 177 9.30 9.88 -1.12
N ALA A 178 8.09 10.43 -1.10
CA ALA A 178 7.28 10.63 -2.31
C ALA A 178 7.94 11.62 -3.29
N GLY A 179 8.43 12.75 -2.78
CA GLY A 179 9.08 13.76 -3.60
C GLY A 179 10.37 13.27 -4.26
N LEU A 180 11.23 12.60 -3.53
CA LEU A 180 12.46 12.01 -4.08
C LEU A 180 12.15 10.98 -5.17
N GLN A 181 11.12 10.13 -4.96
CA GLN A 181 10.69 9.21 -6.00
C GLN A 181 10.09 9.92 -7.21
N ALA A 182 9.33 10.99 -6.99
CA ALA A 182 8.79 11.82 -8.08
C ALA A 182 9.92 12.45 -8.89
N ILE A 183 10.95 13.03 -8.24
CA ILE A 183 12.13 13.57 -8.89
C ILE A 183 12.83 12.50 -9.76
N ALA A 184 13.10 11.33 -9.15
CA ALA A 184 13.77 10.23 -9.86
C ALA A 184 12.96 9.76 -11.07
N THR A 185 11.64 9.65 -10.93
CA THR A 185 10.73 9.21 -12.00
C THR A 185 10.69 10.24 -13.12
N ALA A 186 10.46 11.51 -12.81
CA ALA A 186 10.39 12.57 -13.82
C ALA A 186 11.71 12.73 -14.60
N LYS A 187 12.85 12.62 -13.91
CA LYS A 187 14.17 12.63 -14.56
C LYS A 187 14.37 11.45 -15.52
N ARG A 188 14.02 10.23 -15.09
CA ARG A 188 14.10 9.04 -15.96
C ARG A 188 13.24 9.18 -17.21
N MET A 189 12.13 9.89 -17.13
CA MET A 189 11.27 10.19 -18.28
C MET A 189 11.77 11.36 -19.13
N GLY A 190 12.92 11.96 -18.79
CA GLY A 190 13.59 13.00 -19.58
C GLY A 190 13.13 14.43 -19.32
N ALA A 191 12.43 14.68 -18.22
CA ALA A 191 12.05 16.02 -17.80
C ALA A 191 13.23 16.77 -17.14
N ILE A 192 13.21 18.10 -17.21
CA ILE A 192 14.07 18.98 -16.42
C ILE A 192 13.36 19.21 -15.09
N VAL A 193 13.97 18.73 -13.98
CA VAL A 193 13.32 18.75 -12.67
C VAL A 193 13.94 19.82 -11.78
N PHE A 194 13.05 20.59 -11.15
CA PHE A 194 13.36 21.51 -10.07
C PHE A 194 12.70 20.98 -8.79
N ALA A 195 13.35 21.12 -7.64
CA ALA A 195 12.80 20.69 -6.37
C ALA A 195 12.99 21.77 -5.30
N THR A 196 12.06 21.81 -4.34
CA THR A 196 12.15 22.65 -3.15
C THR A 196 11.70 21.88 -1.92
N ASP A 197 12.37 22.11 -0.79
CA ASP A 197 11.99 21.57 0.53
C ASP A 197 12.36 22.59 1.60
N VAL A 198 11.61 22.62 2.69
CA VAL A 198 11.90 23.51 3.82
C VAL A 198 13.09 23.03 4.64
N ARG A 199 13.49 21.79 4.52
CA ARG A 199 14.59 21.16 5.25
C ARG A 199 15.88 21.24 4.42
N ILE A 200 16.91 21.90 4.94
CA ILE A 200 18.22 22.01 4.30
C ILE A 200 18.85 20.62 4.06
N ALA A 201 18.64 19.67 4.99
CA ALA A 201 19.16 18.31 4.88
C ALA A 201 18.66 17.54 3.65
N SER A 202 17.54 17.94 3.05
CA SER A 202 17.01 17.33 1.82
C SER A 202 17.82 17.69 0.58
N LYS A 203 18.66 18.74 0.63
CA LYS A 203 19.44 19.22 -0.51
C LYS A 203 20.36 18.14 -1.07
N GLU A 204 21.17 17.51 -0.22
CA GLU A 204 22.08 16.43 -0.64
C GLU A 204 21.34 15.25 -1.27
N GLN A 205 20.18 14.90 -0.73
CA GLN A 205 19.35 13.82 -1.27
C GLN A 205 18.82 14.16 -2.67
N VAL A 206 18.40 15.39 -2.88
CA VAL A 206 17.95 15.87 -4.20
C VAL A 206 19.12 15.91 -5.19
N GLU A 207 20.27 16.46 -4.79
CA GLU A 207 21.48 16.54 -5.63
C GLU A 207 22.01 15.16 -6.00
N SER A 208 21.88 14.16 -5.12
CA SER A 208 22.29 12.77 -5.40
C SER A 208 21.48 12.11 -6.51
N LEU A 209 20.30 12.62 -6.81
CA LEU A 209 19.47 12.18 -7.93
C LEU A 209 19.88 12.82 -9.27
N GLY A 210 20.84 13.72 -9.26
CA GLY A 210 21.46 14.40 -10.41
C GLY A 210 20.81 15.73 -10.71
#